data_303213e53d670a4a5bcea0edbbc113de
#
_entry.id   303213e53d670a4a5bcea0edbbc113de
#
_cell.length_a   1.000
_cell.length_b   1.000
_cell.length_c   1.000
_cell.angle_alpha   90.00
_cell.angle_beta   90.00
_cell.angle_gamma   90.00
#
_symmetry.space_group_name_H-M   'P 1'
#
loop_
_entity.id
_entity.type
_entity.pdbx_description
1 polymer ?
#
loop_
_entity_poly.entity_id
_entity_poly.type
_entity_poly.pdbx_seq_one_letter_code
_entity_poly.pdbx_strand_id
1 'polypeptide(L)'
;MGIRYPKARVVALKNRILNRKKLWALVHVNSDIMVRTLALISGFAWFAQQGAQLGDETLAANHLLLQFITLSAFFLDGYANVAEMRAGQAYGAVDKQRFQTEVRRTTVLAAITAALLGVGIYASGSYTIPWLSQDHHVQQLAIQHLPYAALYIVVSFAAFQLDGIFIGATQSRAMRNATVLALAVLIALGTWWSALYGNRGLWVALVVYITIRAVVLSCYYPIL
;
A
#
# COMPACT_ATOMS: atom_id res chain seq x y z
N MET A 1 31.43 8.90 -35.26
CA MET A 1 30.69 8.03 -36.20
C MET A 1 29.22 8.12 -35.88
N GLY A 2 28.44 8.97 -36.58
CA GLY A 2 27.02 9.23 -36.26
C GLY A 2 26.14 8.20 -36.94
N ILE A 3 25.39 7.45 -36.16
CA ILE A 3 24.41 6.47 -36.65
C ILE A 3 23.22 7.25 -37.25
N ARG A 4 23.19 7.42 -38.59
CA ARG A 4 22.05 7.97 -39.31
C ARG A 4 20.97 6.91 -39.40
N TYR A 5 19.95 7.01 -38.54
CA TYR A 5 18.72 6.19 -38.69
C TYR A 5 17.97 6.58 -39.97
N PRO A 6 17.56 5.63 -40.83
CA PRO A 6 16.83 5.96 -42.06
C PRO A 6 15.47 6.63 -41.68
N LYS A 7 15.17 7.76 -42.37
CA LYS A 7 14.01 8.62 -42.15
C LYS A 7 12.68 7.81 -42.06
N ALA A 8 12.55 6.74 -42.87
CA ALA A 8 11.41 5.84 -42.84
C ALA A 8 11.20 5.13 -41.49
N ARG A 9 12.30 4.76 -40.79
CA ARG A 9 12.22 4.14 -39.43
C ARG A 9 11.78 5.14 -38.37
N VAL A 10 12.21 6.39 -38.49
CA VAL A 10 11.82 7.48 -37.56
C VAL A 10 10.34 7.83 -37.74
N VAL A 11 9.81 7.89 -38.98
CA VAL A 11 8.41 8.16 -39.26
C VAL A 11 7.51 6.99 -38.78
N ALA A 12 7.93 5.75 -39.02
CA ALA A 12 7.20 4.56 -38.53
C ALA A 12 7.19 4.49 -36.98
N LEU A 13 8.29 4.88 -36.32
CA LEU A 13 8.35 5.02 -34.84
C LEU A 13 7.44 6.15 -34.34
N LYS A 14 7.43 7.31 -35.03
CA LYS A 14 6.58 8.45 -34.67
C LYS A 14 5.09 8.09 -34.74
N ASN A 15 4.64 7.38 -35.78
CA ASN A 15 3.27 6.93 -35.94
C ASN A 15 2.88 5.81 -34.95
N ARG A 16 3.84 5.02 -34.47
CA ARG A 16 3.63 4.03 -33.41
C ARG A 16 3.54 4.68 -32.01
N ILE A 17 4.36 5.70 -31.75
CA ILE A 17 4.41 6.42 -30.47
C ILE A 17 3.19 7.35 -30.33
N LEU A 18 2.77 8.03 -31.38
CA LEU A 18 1.64 8.97 -31.42
C LEU A 18 0.28 8.30 -31.71
N ASN A 19 0.16 6.99 -31.52
CA ASN A 19 -1.12 6.33 -31.68
C ASN A 19 -2.10 6.80 -30.59
N ARG A 20 -3.10 7.60 -30.98
CA ARG A 20 -4.08 8.23 -30.10
C ARG A 20 -4.78 7.22 -29.16
N LYS A 21 -5.07 6.00 -29.63
CA LYS A 21 -5.68 4.95 -28.81
C LYS A 21 -4.73 4.49 -27.69
N LYS A 22 -3.44 4.33 -28.00
CA LYS A 22 -2.43 3.93 -26.99
C LYS A 22 -2.16 5.04 -25.99
N LEU A 23 -2.11 6.30 -26.44
CA LEU A 23 -1.98 7.46 -25.56
C LEU A 23 -3.16 7.57 -24.60
N TRP A 24 -4.40 7.40 -25.10
CA TRP A 24 -5.58 7.40 -24.23
C TRP A 24 -5.56 6.25 -23.21
N ALA A 25 -5.12 5.06 -23.61
CA ALA A 25 -4.96 3.94 -22.67
C ALA A 25 -3.95 4.25 -21.58
N LEU A 26 -2.80 4.85 -21.92
CA LEU A 26 -1.80 5.30 -20.95
C LEU A 26 -2.35 6.37 -19.99
N VAL A 27 -3.08 7.36 -20.52
CA VAL A 27 -3.71 8.40 -19.69
C VAL A 27 -4.69 7.78 -18.68
N HIS A 28 -5.51 6.81 -19.10
CA HIS A 28 -6.45 6.14 -18.20
C HIS A 28 -5.74 5.36 -17.09
N VAL A 29 -4.73 4.57 -17.43
CA VAL A 29 -3.95 3.82 -16.45
C VAL A 29 -3.28 4.76 -15.45
N ASN A 30 -2.63 5.83 -15.93
CA ASN A 30 -1.98 6.80 -15.06
C ASN A 30 -2.99 7.57 -14.20
N SER A 31 -4.18 7.91 -14.74
CA SER A 31 -5.25 8.54 -13.96
C SER A 31 -5.76 7.62 -12.86
N ASP A 32 -5.94 6.33 -13.13
CA ASP A 32 -6.35 5.36 -12.11
C ASP A 32 -5.31 5.25 -10.98
N ILE A 33 -4.02 5.19 -11.34
CA ILE A 33 -2.91 5.16 -10.38
C ILE A 33 -2.86 6.46 -9.56
N MET A 34 -3.07 7.62 -10.21
CA MET A 34 -3.11 8.92 -9.54
C MET A 34 -4.25 8.98 -8.53
N VAL A 35 -5.47 8.61 -8.91
CA VAL A 35 -6.64 8.59 -8.00
C VAL A 35 -6.39 7.63 -6.82
N ARG A 36 -5.82 6.44 -7.07
CA ARG A 36 -5.40 5.52 -6.02
C ARG A 36 -4.42 6.16 -5.06
N THR A 37 -3.38 6.82 -5.57
CA THR A 37 -2.34 7.44 -4.74
C THR A 37 -2.90 8.59 -3.90
N LEU A 38 -3.75 9.44 -4.50
CA LEU A 38 -4.45 10.48 -3.77
C LEU A 38 -5.34 9.91 -2.65
N ALA A 39 -6.07 8.84 -2.93
CA ALA A 39 -6.89 8.17 -1.92
C ALA A 39 -6.06 7.59 -0.78
N LEU A 40 -4.87 7.02 -1.05
CA LEU A 40 -3.94 6.55 -0.01
C LEU A 40 -3.46 7.69 0.88
N ILE A 41 -2.97 8.78 0.27
CA ILE A 41 -2.47 9.95 0.99
C ILE A 41 -3.61 10.57 1.82
N SER A 42 -4.81 10.69 1.25
CA SER A 42 -5.99 11.21 1.96
C SER A 42 -6.36 10.35 3.17
N GLY A 43 -6.20 9.03 3.09
CA GLY A 43 -6.46 8.14 4.21
C GLY A 43 -5.52 8.39 5.40
N PHE A 44 -4.22 8.51 5.13
CA PHE A 44 -3.24 8.81 6.18
C PHE A 44 -3.39 10.24 6.71
N ALA A 45 -3.66 11.23 5.84
CA ALA A 45 -3.92 12.60 6.25
C ALA A 45 -5.16 12.70 7.14
N TRP A 46 -6.24 11.99 6.78
CA TRP A 46 -7.45 11.92 7.58
C TRP A 46 -7.19 11.24 8.95
N PHE A 47 -6.43 10.16 8.98
CA PHE A 47 -6.03 9.50 10.22
C PHE A 47 -5.25 10.45 11.15
N ALA A 48 -4.29 11.20 10.60
CA ALA A 48 -3.54 12.20 11.36
C ALA A 48 -4.44 13.33 11.87
N GLN A 49 -5.39 13.82 11.06
CA GLN A 49 -6.36 14.83 11.46
C GLN A 49 -7.25 14.36 12.61
N GLN A 50 -7.73 13.13 12.57
CA GLN A 50 -8.51 12.53 13.68
C GLN A 50 -7.66 12.39 14.95
N GLY A 51 -6.39 11.99 14.81
CA GLY A 51 -5.44 11.95 15.92
C GLY A 51 -5.24 13.32 16.57
N ALA A 52 -5.14 14.39 15.77
CA ALA A 52 -5.03 15.76 16.26
C ALA A 52 -6.28 16.22 17.05
N GLN A 53 -7.47 15.80 16.63
CA GLN A 53 -8.72 16.10 17.36
C GLN A 53 -8.78 15.38 18.73
N LEU A 54 -8.04 14.29 18.91
CA LEU A 54 -7.94 13.56 20.18
C LEU A 54 -6.86 14.10 21.11
N GLY A 55 -6.08 15.09 20.67
CA GLY A 55 -5.04 15.78 21.42
C GLY A 55 -3.65 15.65 20.82
N ASP A 56 -2.78 16.61 21.15
CA ASP A 56 -1.42 16.71 20.60
C ASP A 56 -0.55 15.50 20.96
N GLU A 57 -0.66 15.00 22.20
CA GLU A 57 0.04 13.81 22.66
C GLU A 57 -0.38 12.55 21.86
N THR A 58 -1.66 12.43 21.57
CA THR A 58 -2.21 11.35 20.75
C THR A 58 -1.70 11.43 19.33
N LEU A 59 -1.67 12.63 18.75
CA LEU A 59 -1.11 12.85 17.42
C LEU A 59 0.37 12.47 17.36
N ALA A 60 1.15 12.91 18.35
CA ALA A 60 2.57 12.59 18.45
C ALA A 60 2.82 11.07 18.57
N ALA A 61 2.07 10.39 19.44
CA ALA A 61 2.14 8.95 19.61
C ALA A 61 1.77 8.19 18.32
N ASN A 62 0.70 8.62 17.64
CA ASN A 62 0.30 8.04 16.36
C ASN A 62 1.36 8.26 15.28
N HIS A 63 2.00 9.42 15.25
CA HIS A 63 3.11 9.72 14.33
C HIS A 63 4.31 8.80 14.54
N LEU A 64 4.70 8.53 15.78
CA LEU A 64 5.77 7.57 16.09
C LEU A 64 5.46 6.17 15.56
N LEU A 65 4.22 5.71 15.76
CA LEU A 65 3.80 4.40 15.28
C LEU A 65 3.71 4.34 13.75
N LEU A 66 3.28 5.43 13.09
CA LEU A 66 3.28 5.53 11.64
C LEU A 66 4.70 5.48 11.04
N GLN A 67 5.75 5.91 11.76
CA GLN A 67 7.13 5.74 11.30
C GLN A 67 7.54 4.27 11.23
N PHE A 68 7.14 3.43 12.20
CA PHE A 68 7.36 1.98 12.13
C PHE A 68 6.62 1.34 10.96
N ILE A 69 5.38 1.77 10.70
CA ILE A 69 4.61 1.33 9.53
C ILE A 69 5.32 1.73 8.24
N THR A 70 5.78 2.98 8.14
CA THR A 70 6.49 3.50 6.95
C THR A 70 7.79 2.73 6.71
N LEU A 71 8.58 2.49 7.76
CA LEU A 71 9.80 1.68 7.67
C LEU A 71 9.49 0.27 7.14
N SER A 72 8.45 -0.35 7.67
CA SER A 72 8.02 -1.68 7.23
C SER A 72 7.51 -1.68 5.78
N ALA A 73 6.82 -0.61 5.38
CA ALA A 73 6.32 -0.45 4.03
C ALA A 73 7.45 -0.45 2.98
N PHE A 74 8.63 0.12 3.27
CA PHE A 74 9.78 0.06 2.35
C PHE A 74 10.21 -1.38 2.04
N PHE A 75 10.21 -2.26 3.04
CA PHE A 75 10.53 -3.68 2.82
C PHE A 75 9.43 -4.37 2.00
N LEU A 76 8.16 -4.11 2.30
CA LEU A 76 7.03 -4.71 1.60
C LEU A 76 6.91 -4.22 0.16
N ASP A 77 7.20 -2.94 -0.09
CA ASP A 77 7.29 -2.38 -1.45
C ASP A 77 8.38 -3.06 -2.28
N GLY A 78 9.50 -3.44 -1.67
CA GLY A 78 10.53 -4.22 -2.34
C GLY A 78 9.97 -5.53 -2.92
N TYR A 79 9.18 -6.28 -2.15
CA TYR A 79 8.51 -7.50 -2.62
C TYR A 79 7.41 -7.22 -3.64
N ALA A 80 6.63 -6.14 -3.45
CA ALA A 80 5.62 -5.71 -4.40
C ALA A 80 6.22 -5.38 -5.78
N ASN A 81 7.38 -4.70 -5.81
CA ASN A 81 8.11 -4.40 -7.05
C ASN A 81 8.62 -5.67 -7.75
N VAL A 82 9.10 -6.67 -6.98
CA VAL A 82 9.50 -7.97 -7.55
C VAL A 82 8.28 -8.69 -8.10
N ALA A 83 7.14 -8.67 -7.40
CA ALA A 83 5.89 -9.26 -7.87
C ALA A 83 5.41 -8.58 -9.16
N GLU A 84 5.45 -7.24 -9.23
CA GLU A 84 5.12 -6.47 -10.43
C GLU A 84 5.93 -6.93 -11.64
N MET A 85 7.25 -7.00 -11.51
CA MET A 85 8.13 -7.39 -12.60
C MET A 85 7.91 -8.84 -13.03
N ARG A 86 7.88 -9.77 -12.07
CA ARG A 86 7.82 -11.22 -12.36
C ARG A 86 6.43 -11.66 -12.83
N ALA A 87 5.38 -11.22 -12.11
CA ALA A 87 4.00 -11.50 -12.50
C ALA A 87 3.67 -10.82 -13.84
N GLY A 88 4.10 -9.56 -14.04
CA GLY A 88 3.88 -8.83 -15.29
C GLY A 88 4.54 -9.51 -16.50
N GLN A 89 5.77 -10.03 -16.36
CA GLN A 89 6.44 -10.79 -17.42
C GLN A 89 5.68 -12.07 -17.77
N ALA A 90 5.25 -12.84 -16.75
CA ALA A 90 4.51 -14.08 -16.95
C ALA A 90 3.11 -13.82 -17.55
N TYR A 91 2.43 -12.77 -17.09
CA TYR A 91 1.14 -12.34 -17.61
C TYR A 91 1.24 -11.91 -19.09
N GLY A 92 2.25 -11.10 -19.44
CA GLY A 92 2.50 -10.69 -20.81
C GLY A 92 2.91 -11.84 -21.75
N ALA A 93 3.52 -12.90 -21.21
CA ALA A 93 3.84 -14.13 -21.94
C ALA A 93 2.67 -15.14 -22.01
N VAL A 94 1.52 -14.84 -21.39
CA VAL A 94 0.34 -15.73 -21.27
C VAL A 94 0.71 -17.07 -20.61
N ASP A 95 1.73 -17.10 -19.74
CA ASP A 95 2.21 -18.29 -19.00
C ASP A 95 1.59 -18.32 -17.61
N LYS A 96 0.43 -18.97 -17.52
CA LYS A 96 -0.36 -19.07 -16.28
C LYS A 96 0.39 -19.83 -15.17
N GLN A 97 1.14 -20.88 -15.53
CA GLN A 97 1.86 -21.69 -14.53
C GLN A 97 3.01 -20.88 -13.91
N ARG A 98 3.77 -20.17 -14.73
CA ARG A 98 4.82 -19.27 -14.29
C ARG A 98 4.25 -18.14 -13.45
N PHE A 99 3.13 -17.52 -13.89
CA PHE A 99 2.45 -16.46 -13.15
C PHE A 99 2.10 -16.91 -11.73
N GLN A 100 1.41 -18.05 -11.57
CA GLN A 100 1.03 -18.58 -10.26
C GLN A 100 2.24 -18.91 -9.38
N THR A 101 3.30 -19.44 -9.97
CA THR A 101 4.53 -19.78 -9.24
C THR A 101 5.24 -18.55 -8.72
N GLU A 102 5.39 -17.50 -9.55
CA GLU A 102 6.06 -16.27 -9.16
C GLU A 102 5.22 -15.49 -8.11
N VAL A 103 3.90 -15.41 -8.29
CA VAL A 103 3.00 -14.80 -7.31
C VAL A 103 3.10 -15.51 -5.97
N ARG A 104 3.04 -16.85 -5.94
CA ARG A 104 3.13 -17.62 -4.69
C ARG A 104 4.48 -17.40 -3.98
N ARG A 105 5.59 -17.43 -4.71
CA ARG A 105 6.94 -17.23 -4.14
C ARG A 105 7.08 -15.85 -3.51
N THR A 106 6.73 -14.80 -4.24
CA THR A 106 6.83 -13.43 -3.74
C THR A 106 5.88 -13.18 -2.57
N THR A 107 4.66 -13.72 -2.61
CA THR A 107 3.68 -13.57 -1.53
C THR A 107 4.13 -14.27 -0.24
N VAL A 108 4.69 -15.48 -0.33
CA VAL A 108 5.20 -16.19 0.86
C VAL A 108 6.35 -15.41 1.50
N LEU A 109 7.30 -14.92 0.71
CA LEU A 109 8.41 -14.13 1.23
C LEU A 109 7.94 -12.80 1.86
N ALA A 110 7.01 -12.11 1.20
CA ALA A 110 6.41 -10.89 1.75
C ALA A 110 5.68 -11.15 3.07
N ALA A 111 4.91 -12.25 3.17
CA ALA A 111 4.20 -12.65 4.38
C ALA A 111 5.16 -12.95 5.54
N ILE A 112 6.23 -13.71 5.28
CA ILE A 112 7.25 -14.02 6.29
C ILE A 112 7.92 -12.73 6.76
N THR A 113 8.31 -11.85 5.83
CA THR A 113 8.95 -10.57 6.19
C THR A 113 8.01 -9.67 6.98
N ALA A 114 6.73 -9.56 6.59
CA ALA A 114 5.74 -8.79 7.34
C ALA A 114 5.53 -9.35 8.76
N ALA A 115 5.47 -10.67 8.90
CA ALA A 115 5.37 -11.31 10.21
C ALA A 115 6.61 -11.03 11.08
N LEU A 116 7.82 -11.16 10.52
CA LEU A 116 9.06 -10.85 11.23
C LEU A 116 9.14 -9.37 11.63
N LEU A 117 8.77 -8.45 10.75
CA LEU A 117 8.74 -7.02 11.04
C LEU A 117 7.69 -6.69 12.11
N GLY A 118 6.46 -7.22 11.98
CA GLY A 118 5.40 -6.97 12.94
C GLY A 118 5.73 -7.51 14.34
N VAL A 119 6.23 -8.75 14.42
CA VAL A 119 6.67 -9.36 15.69
C VAL A 119 7.89 -8.62 16.24
N GLY A 120 8.87 -8.29 15.40
CA GLY A 120 10.06 -7.54 15.81
C GLY A 120 9.72 -6.16 16.36
N ILE A 121 8.85 -5.40 15.70
CA ILE A 121 8.38 -4.10 16.16
C ILE A 121 7.57 -4.23 17.46
N TYR A 122 6.70 -5.22 17.56
CA TYR A 122 5.94 -5.47 18.79
C TYR A 122 6.86 -5.80 19.97
N ALA A 123 7.85 -6.66 19.77
CA ALA A 123 8.77 -7.08 20.82
C ALA A 123 9.77 -5.97 21.20
N SER A 124 10.26 -5.19 20.25
CA SER A 124 11.27 -4.13 20.50
C SER A 124 10.66 -2.76 20.77
N GLY A 125 9.39 -2.52 20.42
CA GLY A 125 8.76 -1.21 20.45
C GLY A 125 8.78 -0.54 21.82
N SER A 126 8.55 -1.29 22.90
CA SER A 126 8.62 -0.76 24.27
C SER A 126 10.02 -0.26 24.66
N TYR A 127 11.07 -0.75 24.01
CA TYR A 127 12.45 -0.30 24.21
C TYR A 127 12.85 0.83 23.26
N THR A 128 12.32 0.82 22.03
CA THR A 128 12.72 1.79 20.99
C THR A 128 11.92 3.10 21.08
N ILE A 129 10.65 3.06 21.49
CA ILE A 129 9.80 4.25 21.63
C ILE A 129 10.41 5.29 22.59
N PRO A 130 10.99 4.93 23.76
CA PRO A 130 11.63 5.90 24.65
C PRO A 130 12.84 6.63 24.04
N TRP A 131 13.48 6.06 23.03
CA TRP A 131 14.58 6.74 22.31
C TRP A 131 14.07 7.75 21.27
N LEU A 132 12.84 7.60 20.80
CA LEU A 132 12.24 8.44 19.79
C LEU A 132 11.48 9.65 20.36
N SER A 133 11.03 9.56 21.62
CA SER A 133 10.34 10.65 22.32
C SER A 133 10.83 10.73 23.76
N GLN A 134 10.99 11.96 24.28
CA GLN A 134 11.30 12.22 25.69
C GLN A 134 10.03 12.40 26.54
N ASP A 135 8.88 12.59 25.93
CA ASP A 135 7.61 12.78 26.62
C ASP A 135 7.03 11.43 27.06
N HIS A 136 6.91 11.25 28.39
CA HIS A 136 6.39 10.02 28.98
C HIS A 136 4.93 9.72 28.62
N HIS A 137 4.08 10.74 28.44
CA HIS A 137 2.70 10.54 28.03
C HIS A 137 2.61 10.02 26.57
N VAL A 138 3.39 10.62 25.70
CA VAL A 138 3.52 10.16 24.30
C VAL A 138 4.05 8.73 24.23
N GLN A 139 5.06 8.39 25.04
CA GLN A 139 5.60 7.03 25.11
C GLN A 139 4.53 6.01 25.54
N GLN A 140 3.78 6.33 26.63
CA GLN A 140 2.72 5.43 27.12
C GLN A 140 1.62 5.22 26.10
N LEU A 141 1.15 6.30 25.46
CA LEU A 141 0.15 6.22 24.40
C LEU A 141 0.64 5.40 23.19
N ALA A 142 1.90 5.59 22.78
CA ALA A 142 2.48 4.82 21.68
C ALA A 142 2.59 3.33 22.03
N ILE A 143 3.09 2.99 23.23
CA ILE A 143 3.18 1.59 23.69
C ILE A 143 1.79 0.95 23.78
N GLN A 144 0.78 1.67 24.25
CA GLN A 144 -0.59 1.17 24.34
C GLN A 144 -1.17 0.81 22.97
N HIS A 145 -0.82 1.55 21.90
CA HIS A 145 -1.33 1.34 20.57
C HIS A 145 -0.39 0.55 19.64
N LEU A 146 0.80 0.19 20.13
CA LEU A 146 1.80 -0.60 19.41
C LEU A 146 1.25 -1.94 18.84
N PRO A 147 0.39 -2.69 19.55
CA PRO A 147 -0.20 -3.92 19.00
C PRO A 147 -0.97 -3.71 17.70
N TYR A 148 -1.69 -2.58 17.58
CA TYR A 148 -2.44 -2.26 16.36
C TYR A 148 -1.52 -1.91 15.19
N ALA A 149 -0.44 -1.17 15.46
CA ALA A 149 0.57 -0.87 14.44
C ALA A 149 1.27 -2.15 13.95
N ALA A 150 1.64 -3.05 14.87
CA ALA A 150 2.22 -4.34 14.53
C ALA A 150 1.24 -5.20 13.70
N LEU A 151 -0.03 -5.26 14.10
CA LEU A 151 -1.06 -5.98 13.35
C LEU A 151 -1.27 -5.39 11.95
N TYR A 152 -1.28 -4.04 11.84
CA TYR A 152 -1.36 -3.36 10.54
C TYR A 152 -0.21 -3.81 9.63
N ILE A 153 1.03 -3.85 10.13
CA ILE A 153 2.20 -4.26 9.37
C ILE A 153 2.05 -5.70 8.88
N VAL A 154 1.64 -6.61 9.78
CA VAL A 154 1.44 -8.02 9.42
C VAL A 154 0.39 -8.18 8.33
N VAL A 155 -0.75 -7.49 8.42
CA VAL A 155 -1.86 -7.64 7.46
C VAL A 155 -1.56 -6.92 6.15
N SER A 156 -0.76 -5.85 6.18
CA SER A 156 -0.52 -4.98 5.03
C SER A 156 0.19 -5.69 3.87
N PHE A 157 0.97 -6.76 4.12
CA PHE A 157 1.68 -7.48 3.05
C PHE A 157 0.74 -7.89 1.91
N ALA A 158 -0.47 -8.31 2.23
CA ALA A 158 -1.42 -8.77 1.22
C ALA A 158 -1.84 -7.64 0.26
N ALA A 159 -2.08 -6.44 0.81
CA ALA A 159 -2.42 -5.27 0.01
C ALA A 159 -1.25 -4.81 -0.87
N PHE A 160 -0.02 -4.75 -0.31
CA PHE A 160 1.19 -4.38 -1.06
C PHE A 160 1.48 -5.39 -2.17
N GLN A 161 1.41 -6.68 -1.85
CA GLN A 161 1.67 -7.75 -2.81
C GLN A 161 0.68 -7.74 -3.97
N LEU A 162 -0.62 -7.60 -3.67
CA LEU A 162 -1.66 -7.52 -4.69
C LEU A 162 -1.50 -6.26 -5.55
N ASP A 163 -1.14 -5.11 -4.97
CA ASP A 163 -0.85 -3.90 -5.74
C ASP A 163 0.24 -4.16 -6.80
N GLY A 164 1.37 -4.76 -6.42
CA GLY A 164 2.43 -5.11 -7.36
C GLY A 164 1.93 -6.03 -8.48
N ILE A 165 1.16 -7.08 -8.14
CA ILE A 165 0.61 -8.02 -9.12
C ILE A 165 -0.32 -7.30 -10.11
N PHE A 166 -1.22 -6.44 -9.61
CA PHE A 166 -2.19 -5.71 -10.44
C PHE A 166 -1.52 -4.64 -11.31
N ILE A 167 -0.44 -3.97 -10.82
CA ILE A 167 0.36 -3.07 -11.64
C ILE A 167 1.04 -3.85 -12.77
N GLY A 168 1.67 -4.98 -12.45
CA GLY A 168 2.31 -5.85 -13.44
C GLY A 168 1.36 -6.37 -14.51
N ALA A 169 0.11 -6.65 -14.14
CA ALA A 169 -0.97 -7.05 -15.06
C ALA A 169 -1.69 -5.87 -15.72
N THR A 170 -1.26 -4.62 -15.47
CA THR A 170 -1.87 -3.39 -16.01
C THR A 170 -3.36 -3.18 -15.65
N GLN A 171 -3.79 -3.74 -14.52
CA GLN A 171 -5.18 -3.70 -14.03
C GLN A 171 -5.40 -2.58 -12.98
N SER A 172 -5.07 -1.34 -13.36
CA SER A 172 -5.12 -0.16 -12.47
C SER A 172 -6.51 0.17 -11.92
N ARG A 173 -7.59 -0.16 -12.66
CA ARG A 173 -8.98 0.09 -12.23
C ARG A 173 -9.35 -0.64 -10.95
N ALA A 174 -8.93 -1.91 -10.82
CA ALA A 174 -9.19 -2.69 -9.62
C ALA A 174 -8.54 -2.05 -8.39
N MET A 175 -7.29 -1.60 -8.53
CA MET A 175 -6.52 -0.95 -7.45
C MET A 175 -7.18 0.37 -7.02
N ARG A 176 -7.58 1.22 -7.98
CA ARG A 176 -8.30 2.45 -7.71
C ARG A 176 -9.59 2.16 -6.93
N ASN A 177 -10.42 1.26 -7.42
CA ASN A 177 -11.71 0.95 -6.82
C ASN A 177 -11.55 0.39 -5.40
N ALA A 178 -10.60 -0.52 -5.18
CA ALA A 178 -10.31 -1.08 -3.87
C ALA A 178 -9.85 0.00 -2.88
N THR A 179 -8.96 0.90 -3.30
CA THR A 179 -8.43 1.95 -2.42
C THR A 179 -9.49 3.01 -2.10
N VAL A 180 -10.30 3.44 -3.09
CA VAL A 180 -11.38 4.41 -2.85
C VAL A 180 -12.45 3.84 -1.94
N LEU A 181 -12.85 2.56 -2.14
CA LEU A 181 -13.79 1.91 -1.25
C LEU A 181 -13.23 1.78 0.17
N ALA A 182 -11.98 1.36 0.31
CA ALA A 182 -11.33 1.26 1.62
C ALA A 182 -11.25 2.62 2.31
N LEU A 183 -10.94 3.71 1.59
CA LEU A 183 -10.96 5.07 2.13
C LEU A 183 -12.34 5.48 2.63
N ALA A 184 -13.39 5.20 1.86
CA ALA A 184 -14.76 5.50 2.28
C ALA A 184 -15.13 4.76 3.58
N VAL A 185 -14.74 3.49 3.69
CA VAL A 185 -14.96 2.69 4.91
C VAL A 185 -14.10 3.21 6.07
N LEU A 186 -12.84 3.59 5.83
CA LEU A 186 -11.98 4.21 6.85
C LEU A 186 -12.64 5.45 7.44
N ILE A 187 -13.12 6.36 6.60
CA ILE A 187 -13.77 7.59 7.05
C ILE A 187 -15.06 7.27 7.83
N ALA A 188 -15.92 6.40 7.30
CA ALA A 188 -17.18 6.06 7.93
C ALA A 188 -17.00 5.34 9.28
N LEU A 189 -16.24 4.26 9.32
CA LEU A 189 -15.99 3.50 10.55
C LEU A 189 -15.08 4.25 11.51
N GLY A 190 -14.08 4.95 10.98
CA GLY A 190 -13.12 5.68 11.80
C GLY A 190 -13.76 6.85 12.53
N THR A 191 -14.67 7.63 11.90
CA THR A 191 -15.43 8.68 12.59
C THR A 191 -16.33 8.10 13.68
N TRP A 192 -17.03 7.01 13.38
CA TRP A 192 -17.89 6.36 14.35
C TRP A 192 -17.14 5.74 15.52
N TRP A 193 -16.10 4.95 15.22
CA TRP A 193 -15.33 4.26 16.26
C TRP A 193 -14.41 5.18 17.05
N SER A 194 -13.88 6.25 16.45
CA SER A 194 -13.10 7.23 17.21
C SER A 194 -13.96 8.00 18.21
N ALA A 195 -15.23 8.28 17.86
CA ALA A 195 -16.17 8.90 18.78
C ALA A 195 -16.54 7.99 19.96
N LEU A 196 -16.59 6.66 19.78
CA LEU A 196 -16.96 5.70 20.82
C LEU A 196 -15.74 5.22 21.65
N TYR A 197 -14.62 4.99 21.00
CA TYR A 197 -13.45 4.30 21.58
C TYR A 197 -12.16 5.13 21.54
N GLY A 198 -12.24 6.41 21.12
CA GLY A 198 -11.08 7.30 21.01
C GLY A 198 -10.04 6.75 20.02
N ASN A 199 -8.78 6.89 20.39
CA ASN A 199 -7.65 6.48 19.54
C ASN A 199 -7.62 4.98 19.23
N ARG A 200 -8.14 4.12 20.11
CA ARG A 200 -8.28 2.68 19.83
C ARG A 200 -9.19 2.42 18.64
N GLY A 201 -10.34 3.10 18.59
CA GLY A 201 -11.26 3.00 17.46
C GLY A 201 -10.63 3.47 16.16
N LEU A 202 -9.82 4.52 16.20
CA LEU A 202 -9.10 5.05 15.05
C LEU A 202 -8.08 4.03 14.51
N TRP A 203 -7.31 3.38 15.38
CA TRP A 203 -6.36 2.32 14.99
C TRP A 203 -7.03 1.07 14.42
N VAL A 204 -8.14 0.63 15.03
CA VAL A 204 -8.91 -0.51 14.51
C VAL A 204 -9.44 -0.18 13.10
N ALA A 205 -9.95 1.04 12.89
CA ALA A 205 -10.40 1.47 11.58
C ALA A 205 -9.26 1.47 10.54
N LEU A 206 -8.04 1.84 10.92
CA LEU A 206 -6.88 1.79 10.04
C LEU A 206 -6.47 0.34 9.68
N VAL A 207 -6.55 -0.60 10.62
CA VAL A 207 -6.33 -2.03 10.34
C VAL A 207 -7.43 -2.58 9.41
N VAL A 208 -8.68 -2.21 9.64
CA VAL A 208 -9.80 -2.58 8.76
C VAL A 208 -9.61 -2.00 7.36
N TYR A 209 -9.16 -0.77 7.24
CA TYR A 209 -8.86 -0.11 5.96
C TYR A 209 -7.90 -0.95 5.10
N ILE A 210 -6.74 -1.34 5.65
CA ILE A 210 -5.75 -2.12 4.88
C ILE A 210 -6.26 -3.53 4.57
N THR A 211 -7.05 -4.12 5.47
CA THR A 211 -7.68 -5.43 5.30
C THR A 211 -8.71 -5.40 4.16
N ILE A 212 -9.61 -4.41 4.15
CA ILE A 212 -10.61 -4.25 3.08
C ILE A 212 -9.93 -4.06 1.74
N ARG A 213 -8.87 -3.25 1.68
CA ARG A 213 -8.11 -3.06 0.45
C ARG A 213 -7.56 -4.39 -0.08
N ALA A 214 -6.97 -5.22 0.79
CA ALA A 214 -6.50 -6.54 0.42
C ALA A 214 -7.63 -7.48 -0.02
N VAL A 215 -8.73 -7.52 0.72
CA VAL A 215 -9.90 -8.38 0.42
C VAL A 215 -10.52 -7.99 -0.94
N VAL A 216 -10.77 -6.71 -1.17
CA VAL A 216 -11.36 -6.24 -2.43
C VAL A 216 -10.45 -6.55 -3.61
N LEU A 217 -9.13 -6.33 -3.50
CA LEU A 217 -8.19 -6.72 -4.54
C LEU A 217 -8.18 -8.24 -4.77
N SER A 218 -8.28 -9.04 -3.70
CA SER A 218 -8.38 -10.51 -3.82
C SER A 218 -9.64 -10.95 -4.56
N CYS A 219 -10.77 -10.23 -4.42
CA CYS A 219 -11.98 -10.49 -5.18
C CYS A 219 -11.81 -10.21 -6.69
N TYR A 220 -10.92 -9.28 -7.07
CA TYR A 220 -10.57 -9.02 -8.47
C TYR A 220 -9.53 -10.00 -9.02
N TYR A 221 -8.83 -10.77 -8.17
CA TYR A 221 -7.76 -11.68 -8.62
C TYR A 221 -8.18 -12.72 -9.66
N PRO A 222 -9.40 -13.32 -9.65
CA PRO A 222 -9.82 -14.27 -10.67
C PRO A 222 -9.89 -13.71 -12.11
N ILE A 223 -9.80 -12.39 -12.27
CA ILE A 223 -9.81 -11.71 -13.58
C ILE A 223 -8.42 -11.74 -14.25
N LEU A 224 -7.36 -12.03 -13.47
CA LEU A 224 -5.98 -12.17 -13.92
C LEU A 224 -5.73 -13.58 -14.47
#